data_730e9446fa98e85cee37f65366ba772d
#
_entry.id   730e9446fa98e85cee37f65366ba772d
#
_cell.length_a   1.000
_cell.length_b   1.000
_cell.length_c   1.000
_cell.angle_alpha   90.00
_cell.angle_beta   90.00
_cell.angle_gamma   90.00
#
_symmetry.space_group_name_H-M   'P 1'
#
loop_
_entity.id
_entity.type
_entity.pdbx_description
1 polymer ?
#
loop_
_entity_poly.entity_id
_entity_poly.type
_entity_poly.pdbx_seq_one_letter_code
_entity_poly.pdbx_strand_id
1 'polypeptide(L)'
;LASSAASDVYKRQALVGSFANMTFLGVVIANTIIGTVQQLRSKHTVDQLTLVAAHKVRCLRDGQWVELLSDELVQDDVVEIRAGEQIAADAVVLDGTAQANESLLTGEARPIAKNPGDGLRSGSFLAAGHCVARLTKVGAESYAAKLATEAKADGHKVVKGEMMRSLDKLIRAIGIALVP
;
A
#
# COMPACT_ATOMS: atom_id res chain seq x y z
N LEU A 1 7.12 -52.40 -17.84
CA LEU A 1 5.82 -52.85 -18.36
C LEU A 1 4.63 -52.12 -17.70
N ALA A 2 4.68 -51.88 -16.39
CA ALA A 2 3.61 -51.15 -15.69
C ALA A 2 3.47 -49.66 -16.07
N SER A 3 4.62 -49.00 -16.33
CA SER A 3 4.66 -47.58 -16.76
C SER A 3 4.07 -47.38 -18.16
N SER A 4 4.25 -48.33 -19.08
CA SER A 4 3.70 -48.26 -20.44
C SER A 4 2.18 -48.43 -20.42
N ALA A 5 1.67 -49.35 -19.62
CA ALA A 5 0.22 -49.62 -19.51
C ALA A 5 -0.54 -48.42 -18.92
N ALA A 6 0.02 -47.74 -17.92
CA ALA A 6 -0.57 -46.52 -17.36
C ALA A 6 -0.64 -45.39 -18.41
N SER A 7 0.45 -45.19 -19.17
CA SER A 7 0.50 -44.19 -20.25
C SER A 7 -0.55 -44.46 -21.34
N ASP A 8 -0.77 -45.74 -21.71
CA ASP A 8 -1.72 -46.09 -22.72
C ASP A 8 -3.20 -45.97 -22.23
N VAL A 9 -3.45 -46.18 -20.95
CA VAL A 9 -4.77 -45.93 -20.33
C VAL A 9 -5.07 -44.43 -20.36
N TYR A 10 -4.14 -43.56 -19.99
CA TYR A 10 -4.34 -42.09 -20.09
C TYR A 10 -4.52 -41.62 -21.54
N LYS A 11 -3.79 -42.17 -22.50
CA LYS A 11 -3.98 -41.87 -23.92
C LYS A 11 -5.33 -42.32 -24.45
N ARG A 12 -5.78 -43.53 -24.08
CA ARG A 12 -7.10 -44.04 -24.42
C ARG A 12 -8.23 -43.28 -23.73
N GLN A 13 -8.01 -42.85 -22.48
CA GLN A 13 -8.93 -42.01 -21.74
C GLN A 13 -9.06 -40.61 -22.35
N ALA A 14 -7.96 -40.06 -22.93
CA ALA A 14 -7.98 -38.82 -23.70
C ALA A 14 -8.70 -38.98 -25.06
N LEU A 15 -8.65 -40.17 -25.68
CA LEU A 15 -9.25 -40.45 -27.00
C LEU A 15 -10.72 -40.85 -26.94
N VAL A 16 -11.14 -41.55 -25.87
CA VAL A 16 -12.51 -42.08 -25.70
C VAL A 16 -13.27 -41.30 -24.63
N GLY A 17 -12.54 -40.49 -23.87
CA GLY A 17 -13.09 -39.83 -22.72
C GLY A 17 -13.78 -38.56 -23.09
N SER A 18 -14.76 -38.48 -22.61
CA SER A 18 -15.67 -37.46 -22.10
C SER A 18 -15.24 -36.06 -22.51
N PHE A 19 -15.76 -35.58 -23.62
CA PHE A 19 -15.87 -34.17 -23.97
C PHE A 19 -16.29 -33.31 -22.76
N ALA A 20 -17.04 -33.90 -21.81
CA ALA A 20 -17.37 -33.26 -20.54
C ALA A 20 -16.15 -32.82 -19.70
N ASN A 21 -15.10 -33.65 -19.64
CA ASN A 21 -13.87 -33.29 -18.89
C ASN A 21 -13.05 -32.24 -19.63
N MET A 22 -13.06 -32.25 -20.96
CA MET A 22 -12.43 -31.19 -21.77
C MET A 22 -13.18 -29.86 -21.65
N THR A 23 -14.50 -29.89 -21.53
CA THR A 23 -15.29 -28.68 -21.29
C THR A 23 -15.00 -28.08 -19.95
N PHE A 24 -14.84 -28.90 -18.89
CA PHE A 24 -14.43 -28.42 -17.57
C PHE A 24 -13.04 -27.75 -17.61
N LEU A 25 -12.08 -28.35 -18.26
CA LEU A 25 -10.74 -27.76 -18.42
C LEU A 25 -10.80 -26.43 -19.18
N GLY A 26 -11.61 -26.36 -20.25
CA GLY A 26 -11.85 -25.12 -21.00
C GLY A 26 -12.43 -23.99 -20.12
N VAL A 27 -13.40 -24.33 -19.27
CA VAL A 27 -13.99 -23.36 -18.33
C VAL A 27 -12.97 -22.88 -17.30
N VAL A 28 -12.15 -23.79 -16.75
CA VAL A 28 -11.11 -23.41 -15.78
C VAL A 28 -10.07 -22.48 -16.42
N ILE A 29 -9.62 -22.80 -17.63
CA ILE A 29 -8.66 -21.96 -18.36
C ILE A 29 -9.28 -20.59 -18.67
N ALA A 30 -10.52 -20.55 -19.16
CA ALA A 30 -11.22 -19.32 -19.47
C ALA A 30 -11.39 -18.44 -18.20
N ASN A 31 -11.83 -19.01 -17.09
CA ASN A 31 -11.97 -18.31 -15.82
C ASN A 31 -10.64 -17.77 -15.30
N THR A 32 -9.56 -18.54 -15.44
CA THR A 32 -8.20 -18.09 -15.04
C THR A 32 -7.75 -16.91 -15.89
N ILE A 33 -7.94 -16.98 -17.20
CA ILE A 33 -7.58 -15.88 -18.12
C ILE A 33 -8.41 -14.63 -17.80
N ILE A 34 -9.73 -14.76 -17.66
CA ILE A 34 -10.62 -13.65 -17.34
C ILE A 34 -10.22 -13.03 -15.99
N GLY A 35 -10.01 -13.84 -14.96
CA GLY A 35 -9.59 -13.37 -13.64
C GLY A 35 -8.25 -12.62 -13.68
N THR A 36 -7.27 -13.15 -14.41
CA THR A 36 -5.97 -12.51 -14.57
C THR A 36 -6.08 -11.16 -15.30
N VAL A 37 -6.84 -11.12 -16.39
CA VAL A 37 -7.07 -9.87 -17.15
C VAL A 37 -7.79 -8.83 -16.30
N GLN A 38 -8.82 -9.22 -15.55
CA GLN A 38 -9.54 -8.33 -14.64
C GLN A 38 -8.62 -7.79 -13.55
N GLN A 39 -7.77 -8.63 -12.97
CA GLN A 39 -6.83 -8.25 -11.93
C GLN A 39 -5.76 -7.26 -12.43
N LEU A 40 -5.22 -7.50 -13.63
CA LEU A 40 -4.28 -6.59 -14.27
C LEU A 40 -4.92 -5.25 -14.61
N ARG A 41 -6.15 -5.26 -15.11
CA ARG A 41 -6.89 -4.04 -15.47
C ARG A 41 -7.25 -3.22 -14.24
N SER A 42 -7.66 -3.87 -13.16
CA SER A 42 -7.95 -3.22 -11.87
C SER A 42 -6.70 -2.57 -11.29
N LYS A 43 -5.56 -3.26 -11.31
CA LYS A 43 -4.29 -2.71 -10.84
C LYS A 43 -3.89 -1.45 -11.63
N HIS A 44 -3.98 -1.51 -12.96
CA HIS A 44 -3.63 -0.37 -13.80
C HIS A 44 -4.51 0.87 -13.54
N THR A 45 -5.80 0.67 -13.27
CA THR A 45 -6.73 1.76 -12.92
C THR A 45 -6.37 2.39 -11.56
N VAL A 46 -6.00 1.58 -10.57
CA VAL A 46 -5.57 2.07 -9.26
C VAL A 46 -4.25 2.86 -9.37
N ASP A 47 -3.28 2.35 -10.14
CA ASP A 47 -2.01 3.03 -10.37
C ASP A 47 -2.21 4.41 -11.05
N GLN A 48 -3.13 4.52 -12.00
CA GLN A 48 -3.47 5.82 -12.62
C GLN A 48 -4.11 6.80 -11.63
N LEU A 49 -4.99 6.33 -10.76
CA LEU A 49 -5.61 7.17 -9.73
C LEU A 49 -4.58 7.65 -8.70
N THR A 50 -3.60 6.84 -8.38
CA THR A 50 -2.50 7.21 -7.47
C THR A 50 -1.62 8.31 -8.07
N LEU A 51 -1.36 8.29 -9.38
CA LEU A 51 -0.61 9.34 -10.07
C LEU A 51 -1.37 10.68 -10.10
N VAL A 52 -2.70 10.65 -10.22
CA VAL A 52 -3.55 11.85 -10.16
C VAL A 52 -3.65 12.41 -8.74
N ALA A 53 -3.57 11.54 -7.73
CA ALA A 53 -3.57 11.92 -6.32
C ALA A 53 -2.17 12.27 -5.77
N ALA A 54 -1.13 12.26 -6.61
CA ALA A 54 0.22 12.62 -6.21
C ALA A 54 0.24 14.08 -5.71
N HIS A 55 0.54 14.26 -4.42
CA HIS A 55 0.58 15.58 -3.78
C HIS A 55 1.72 16.39 -4.38
N LYS A 56 1.38 17.50 -5.00
CA LYS A 56 2.34 18.51 -5.42
C LYS A 56 2.65 19.42 -4.25
N VAL A 57 3.93 19.72 -4.09
CA VAL A 57 4.45 20.57 -3.01
C VAL A 57 5.20 21.72 -3.65
N ARG A 58 4.95 22.95 -3.20
CA ARG A 58 5.72 24.12 -3.62
C ARG A 58 7.06 24.14 -2.90
N CYS A 59 8.13 24.00 -3.65
CA CYS A 59 9.48 23.97 -3.15
C CYS A 59 10.30 25.13 -3.72
N LEU A 60 11.14 25.73 -2.89
CA LEU A 60 12.04 26.80 -3.29
C LEU A 60 13.39 26.19 -3.73
N ARG A 61 13.66 26.22 -5.04
CA ARG A 61 14.94 25.80 -5.61
C ARG A 61 15.51 26.89 -6.51
N ASP A 62 16.79 27.15 -6.39
CA ASP A 62 17.51 28.17 -7.18
C ASP A 62 16.84 29.56 -7.12
N GLY A 63 16.25 29.90 -5.96
CA GLY A 63 15.57 31.18 -5.75
C GLY A 63 14.18 31.27 -6.40
N GLN A 64 13.65 30.19 -6.96
CA GLN A 64 12.33 30.15 -7.58
C GLN A 64 11.43 29.10 -6.92
N TRP A 65 10.12 29.41 -6.83
CA TRP A 65 9.12 28.48 -6.36
C TRP A 65 8.70 27.55 -7.50
N VAL A 66 8.97 26.25 -7.36
CA VAL A 66 8.60 25.20 -8.30
C VAL A 66 7.66 24.21 -7.63
N GLU A 67 6.75 23.60 -8.41
CA GLU A 67 5.90 22.51 -7.93
C GLU A 67 6.59 21.17 -8.21
N LEU A 68 6.82 20.40 -7.18
CA LEU A 68 7.44 19.08 -7.22
C LEU A 68 6.46 18.04 -6.68
N LEU A 69 6.62 16.80 -7.09
CA LEU A 69 5.94 15.68 -6.46
C LEU A 69 6.59 15.38 -5.09
N SER A 70 5.81 14.82 -4.18
CA SER A 70 6.28 14.50 -2.81
C SER A 70 7.46 13.52 -2.79
N ASP A 71 7.58 12.67 -3.79
CA ASP A 71 8.68 11.70 -3.96
C ASP A 71 9.95 12.30 -4.58
N GLU A 72 9.87 13.52 -5.15
CA GLU A 72 11.02 14.28 -5.66
C GLU A 72 11.66 15.20 -4.60
N LEU A 73 11.06 15.28 -3.42
CA LEU A 73 11.54 16.09 -2.31
C LEU A 73 12.79 15.47 -1.69
N VAL A 74 13.76 16.31 -1.37
CA VAL A 74 14.98 15.91 -0.68
C VAL A 74 15.13 16.61 0.66
N GLN A 75 16.01 16.09 1.51
CA GLN A 75 16.34 16.73 2.78
C GLN A 75 16.89 18.13 2.55
N ASP A 76 16.55 19.05 3.46
CA ASP A 76 16.88 20.48 3.42
C ASP A 76 16.17 21.30 2.35
N ASP A 77 15.27 20.71 1.53
CA ASP A 77 14.37 21.49 0.68
C ASP A 77 13.51 22.43 1.54
N VAL A 78 13.29 23.63 1.03
CA VAL A 78 12.41 24.64 1.65
C VAL A 78 11.07 24.59 0.93
N VAL A 79 10.00 24.33 1.67
CA VAL A 79 8.66 24.15 1.12
C VAL A 79 7.67 25.15 1.70
N GLU A 80 6.73 25.59 0.90
CA GLU A 80 5.57 26.37 1.34
C GLU A 80 4.40 25.42 1.55
N ILE A 81 3.76 25.47 2.72
CA ILE A 81 2.62 24.65 3.08
C ILE A 81 1.44 25.57 3.45
N ARG A 82 0.28 25.34 2.86
CA ARG A 82 -0.92 26.12 3.04
C ARG A 82 -2.02 25.34 3.75
N ALA A 83 -3.00 26.04 4.28
CA ALA A 83 -4.19 25.43 4.88
C ALA A 83 -4.88 24.47 3.91
N GLY A 84 -5.20 23.27 4.41
CA GLY A 84 -5.77 22.17 3.63
C GLY A 84 -4.76 21.24 2.99
N GLU A 85 -3.47 21.60 2.96
CA GLU A 85 -2.43 20.77 2.38
C GLU A 85 -1.90 19.75 3.39
N GLN A 86 -1.54 18.56 2.87
CA GLN A 86 -0.88 17.53 3.65
C GLN A 86 0.62 17.80 3.73
N ILE A 87 1.20 17.59 4.91
CA ILE A 87 2.63 17.70 5.16
C ILE A 87 3.30 16.43 4.61
N ALA A 88 4.02 16.57 3.50
CA ALA A 88 4.60 15.47 2.74
C ALA A 88 5.77 14.79 3.45
N ALA A 89 6.56 15.56 4.21
CA ALA A 89 7.77 15.11 4.88
C ALA A 89 7.92 15.80 6.25
N ASP A 90 8.74 15.23 7.15
CA ASP A 90 9.00 15.89 8.42
C ASP A 90 9.79 17.19 8.19
N ALA A 91 9.37 18.27 8.82
CA ALA A 91 9.92 19.59 8.59
C ALA A 91 10.02 20.42 9.87
N VAL A 92 10.75 21.52 9.79
CA VAL A 92 10.79 22.56 10.82
C VAL A 92 10.32 23.87 10.21
N VAL A 93 9.40 24.54 10.87
CA VAL A 93 8.87 25.84 10.44
C VAL A 93 9.97 26.88 10.48
N LEU A 94 10.22 27.57 9.36
CA LEU A 94 11.17 28.67 9.25
C LEU A 94 10.47 30.01 9.44
N ASP A 95 9.31 30.17 8.82
CA ASP A 95 8.54 31.43 8.83
C ASP A 95 7.04 31.16 8.73
N GLY A 96 6.24 32.11 9.19
CA GLY A 96 4.78 31.99 9.23
C GLY A 96 4.24 31.34 10.50
N THR A 97 2.93 31.24 10.58
CA THR A 97 2.21 30.59 11.68
C THR A 97 1.11 29.70 11.12
N ALA A 98 0.98 28.53 11.68
CA ALA A 98 0.04 27.53 11.19
C ALA A 98 -0.59 26.72 12.32
N GLN A 99 -1.69 26.05 12.04
CA GLN A 99 -2.29 25.05 12.92
C GLN A 99 -2.23 23.70 12.21
N ALA A 100 -1.47 22.78 12.76
CA ALA A 100 -1.36 21.41 12.23
C ALA A 100 -2.34 20.48 12.92
N ASN A 101 -3.08 19.71 12.14
CA ASN A 101 -3.93 18.62 12.62
C ASN A 101 -3.17 17.29 12.48
N GLU A 102 -2.79 16.73 13.61
CA GLU A 102 -2.05 15.47 13.70
C GLU A 102 -2.98 14.27 14.01
N SER A 103 -4.30 14.40 13.83
CA SER A 103 -5.29 13.39 14.22
C SER A 103 -5.09 12.03 13.54
N LEU A 104 -4.61 12.02 12.30
CA LEU A 104 -4.30 10.76 11.59
C LEU A 104 -3.11 10.00 12.19
N LEU A 105 -2.27 10.69 12.96
CA LEU A 105 -1.06 10.11 13.57
C LEU A 105 -1.27 9.78 15.04
N THR A 106 -1.97 10.64 15.78
CA THR A 106 -2.11 10.55 17.23
C THR A 106 -3.52 10.17 17.69
N GLY A 107 -4.51 10.29 16.80
CA GLY A 107 -5.93 10.15 17.14
C GLY A 107 -6.55 11.41 17.77
N GLU A 108 -5.77 12.44 18.08
CA GLU A 108 -6.28 13.69 18.68
C GLU A 108 -6.69 14.69 17.61
N ALA A 109 -7.97 15.05 17.58
CA ALA A 109 -8.53 15.95 16.57
C ALA A 109 -8.24 17.45 16.81
N ARG A 110 -7.61 17.83 17.95
CA ARG A 110 -7.32 19.23 18.26
C ARG A 110 -6.12 19.73 17.44
N PRO A 111 -6.29 20.78 16.64
CA PRO A 111 -5.17 21.39 15.93
C PRO A 111 -4.15 21.98 16.90
N ILE A 112 -2.87 21.79 16.58
CA ILE A 112 -1.73 22.27 17.37
C ILE A 112 -1.14 23.49 16.66
N ALA A 113 -0.99 24.60 17.38
CA ALA A 113 -0.32 25.79 16.86
C ALA A 113 1.15 25.50 16.62
N LYS A 114 1.66 25.94 15.47
CA LYS A 114 3.06 25.79 15.04
C LYS A 114 3.62 27.16 14.70
N ASN A 115 4.71 27.51 15.36
CA ASN A 115 5.46 28.75 15.20
C ASN A 115 6.85 28.46 14.59
N PRO A 116 7.58 29.47 14.15
CA PRO A 116 8.96 29.30 13.71
C PRO A 116 9.80 28.55 14.74
N GLY A 117 10.50 27.50 14.30
CA GLY A 117 11.25 26.56 15.13
C GLY A 117 10.51 25.29 15.52
N ASP A 118 9.17 25.25 15.39
CA ASP A 118 8.39 24.05 15.72
C ASP A 118 8.48 22.98 14.62
N GLY A 119 8.41 21.73 15.05
CA GLY A 119 8.42 20.59 14.14
C GLY A 119 7.04 20.28 13.53
N LEU A 120 7.04 19.96 12.25
CA LEU A 120 5.90 19.43 11.52
C LEU A 120 6.13 17.94 11.22
N ARG A 121 5.11 17.13 11.39
CA ARG A 121 5.16 15.68 11.14
C ARG A 121 4.54 15.32 9.80
N SER A 122 5.23 14.54 9.02
CA SER A 122 4.67 13.98 7.77
C SER A 122 3.37 13.23 8.03
N GLY A 123 2.43 13.30 7.09
CA GLY A 123 1.12 12.66 7.21
C GLY A 123 0.07 13.46 7.98
N SER A 124 0.43 14.56 8.65
CA SER A 124 -0.53 15.52 9.21
C SER A 124 -0.98 16.54 8.16
N PHE A 125 -2.02 17.31 8.49
CA PHE A 125 -2.58 18.36 7.62
C PHE A 125 -2.46 19.73 8.27
N LEU A 126 -2.24 20.75 7.46
CA LEU A 126 -2.37 22.11 7.92
C LEU A 126 -3.85 22.50 7.98
N ALA A 127 -4.40 22.66 9.18
CA ALA A 127 -5.81 23.00 9.37
C ALA A 127 -6.10 24.48 9.09
N ALA A 128 -5.15 25.38 9.41
CA ALA A 128 -5.27 26.81 9.19
C ALA A 128 -3.90 27.47 9.10
N GLY A 129 -3.84 28.67 8.49
CA GLY A 129 -2.63 29.45 8.31
C GLY A 129 -1.79 28.99 7.10
N HIS A 130 -0.56 29.47 7.06
CA HIS A 130 0.46 29.03 6.11
C HIS A 130 1.83 29.15 6.74
N CYS A 131 2.78 28.34 6.29
CA CYS A 131 4.15 28.43 6.76
C CYS A 131 5.14 28.03 5.66
N VAL A 132 6.35 28.53 5.81
CA VAL A 132 7.52 28.07 5.07
C VAL A 132 8.32 27.17 6.01
N ALA A 133 8.66 25.97 5.57
CA ALA A 133 9.32 24.98 6.40
C ALA A 133 10.49 24.33 5.65
N ARG A 134 11.52 23.92 6.38
CA ARG A 134 12.64 23.16 5.85
C ARG A 134 12.45 21.69 6.18
N LEU A 135 12.58 20.84 5.16
CA LEU A 135 12.45 19.40 5.31
C LEU A 135 13.64 18.83 6.10
N THR A 136 13.33 17.96 7.06
CA THR A 136 14.36 17.33 7.91
C THR A 136 14.50 15.84 7.66
N LYS A 137 13.37 15.14 7.36
CA LYS A 137 13.35 13.73 7.03
C LYS A 137 12.36 13.48 5.91
N VAL A 138 12.81 12.80 4.86
CA VAL A 138 12.03 12.54 3.65
C VAL A 138 11.88 11.05 3.39
N GLY A 139 10.91 10.68 2.58
CA GLY A 139 10.71 9.29 2.13
C GLY A 139 10.56 8.30 3.29
N ALA A 140 11.35 7.23 3.26
CA ALA A 140 11.28 6.14 4.24
C ALA A 140 11.68 6.55 5.67
N GLU A 141 12.42 7.65 5.83
CA GLU A 141 12.85 8.16 7.14
C GLU A 141 11.80 9.04 7.82
N SER A 142 10.78 9.45 7.09
CA SER A 142 9.70 10.29 7.60
C SER A 142 8.87 9.58 8.67
N TYR A 143 8.23 10.35 9.54
CA TYR A 143 7.42 9.83 10.65
C TYR A 143 6.27 8.95 10.14
N ALA A 144 5.55 9.38 9.12
CA ALA A 144 4.44 8.62 8.54
C ALA A 144 4.90 7.28 7.95
N ALA A 145 6.06 7.26 7.26
CA ALA A 145 6.60 6.03 6.67
C ALA A 145 7.02 5.01 7.74
N LYS A 146 7.63 5.47 8.83
CA LYS A 146 7.98 4.62 9.98
C LYS A 146 6.74 4.04 10.63
N LEU A 147 5.74 4.87 10.92
CA LEU A 147 4.48 4.42 11.50
C LEU A 147 3.76 3.39 10.62
N ALA A 148 3.74 3.61 9.30
CA ALA A 148 3.16 2.67 8.35
C ALA A 148 3.91 1.32 8.31
N THR A 149 5.23 1.35 8.47
CA THR A 149 6.07 0.14 8.52
C THR A 149 5.84 -0.64 9.81
N GLU A 150 5.77 0.03 10.94
CA GLU A 150 5.46 -0.56 12.25
C GLU A 150 4.06 -1.19 12.25
N ALA A 151 3.05 -0.48 11.74
CA ALA A 151 1.68 -0.99 11.63
C ALA A 151 1.60 -2.24 10.74
N LYS A 152 2.35 -2.28 9.64
CA LYS A 152 2.45 -3.48 8.77
C LYS A 152 3.12 -4.65 9.48
N ALA A 153 4.17 -4.41 10.27
CA ALA A 153 4.88 -5.43 11.02
C ALA A 153 4.00 -6.05 12.10
N ASP A 154 3.25 -5.24 12.83
CA ASP A 154 2.32 -5.71 13.87
C ASP A 154 1.07 -6.36 13.29
N GLY A 155 0.48 -5.83 12.24
CA GLY A 155 -0.64 -6.44 11.52
C GLY A 155 -0.29 -7.84 10.97
N HIS A 156 0.94 -8.06 10.54
CA HIS A 156 1.40 -9.37 10.06
C HIS A 156 1.56 -10.40 11.20
N LYS A 157 1.92 -9.96 12.40
CA LYS A 157 2.02 -10.83 13.59
C LYS A 157 0.65 -11.27 14.12
N VAL A 158 -0.32 -10.37 14.16
CA VAL A 158 -1.65 -10.65 14.71
C VAL A 158 -2.46 -11.56 13.78
N VAL A 159 -2.46 -11.30 12.48
CA VAL A 159 -3.25 -12.09 11.50
C VAL A 159 -2.66 -13.49 11.30
N LYS A 160 -1.34 -13.68 11.33
CA LYS A 160 -0.72 -15.01 11.24
C LYS A 160 -0.88 -15.89 12.50
N GLY A 161 -1.08 -15.29 13.67
CA GLY A 161 -1.08 -16.03 14.93
C GLY A 161 -2.32 -16.87 15.17
N GLU A 162 -3.51 -16.30 15.08
CA GLU A 162 -4.75 -16.98 15.51
C GLU A 162 -5.51 -17.66 14.37
N MET A 163 -5.72 -16.97 13.26
CA MET A 163 -6.45 -17.54 12.13
C MET A 163 -5.70 -18.72 11.48
N MET A 164 -4.38 -18.57 11.30
CA MET A 164 -3.55 -19.63 10.72
C MET A 164 -3.45 -20.85 11.62
N ARG A 165 -3.37 -20.68 12.95
CA ARG A 165 -3.41 -21.80 13.90
C ARG A 165 -4.75 -22.52 13.91
N SER A 166 -5.85 -21.81 13.74
CA SER A 166 -7.18 -22.41 13.67
C SER A 166 -7.40 -23.16 12.36
N LEU A 167 -6.91 -22.60 11.24
CA LEU A 167 -6.93 -23.27 9.94
C LEU A 167 -6.05 -24.53 9.92
N ASP A 168 -4.84 -24.48 10.47
CA ASP A 168 -3.95 -25.63 10.56
C ASP A 168 -4.54 -26.77 11.41
N LYS A 169 -5.23 -26.43 12.50
CA LYS A 169 -5.98 -27.42 13.31
C LYS A 169 -7.10 -28.05 12.52
N LEU A 170 -7.85 -27.26 11.76
CA LEU A 170 -8.97 -27.74 10.94
C LEU A 170 -8.46 -28.66 9.81
N ILE A 171 -7.41 -28.24 9.11
CA ILE A 171 -6.80 -29.02 8.03
C ILE A 171 -6.23 -30.34 8.56
N ARG A 172 -5.57 -30.33 9.72
CA ARG A 172 -5.08 -31.57 10.36
C ARG A 172 -6.23 -32.49 10.78
N ALA A 173 -7.30 -31.94 11.36
CA ALA A 173 -8.48 -32.74 11.76
C ALA A 173 -9.14 -33.40 10.55
N ILE A 174 -9.31 -32.66 9.45
CA ILE A 174 -9.85 -33.22 8.19
C ILE A 174 -8.89 -34.23 7.58
N GLY A 175 -7.58 -33.97 7.60
CA GLY A 175 -6.57 -34.91 7.10
C GLY A 175 -6.55 -36.23 7.84
N ILE A 176 -6.73 -36.21 9.17
CA ILE A 176 -6.80 -37.43 10.00
C ILE A 176 -8.13 -38.18 9.76
N ALA A 177 -9.23 -37.46 9.51
CA ALA A 177 -10.54 -38.07 9.27
C ALA A 177 -10.68 -38.72 7.86
N LEU A 178 -9.84 -38.29 6.89
CA LEU A 178 -9.88 -38.73 5.50
C LEU A 178 -8.88 -39.86 5.17
N VAL A 179 -7.96 -40.16 6.08
CA VAL A 179 -7.04 -41.30 5.94
C VAL A 179 -7.64 -42.50 6.69
N PRO A 180 -8.11 -43.54 6.00
CA PRO A 180 -8.63 -44.76 6.63
C PRO A 180 -7.53 -45.57 7.31
#